data_bb730c05620fbcc54c1e9468f23192a1
#
_entry.id   bb730c05620fbcc54c1e9468f23192a1
#
_cell.length_a   1.000
_cell.length_b   1.000
_cell.length_c   1.000
_cell.angle_alpha   90.00
_cell.angle_beta   90.00
_cell.angle_gamma   90.00
#
_symmetry.space_group_name_H-M   'P 1'
#
loop_
_entity.id
_entity.type
_entity.pdbx_description
1 polymer ?
#
loop_
_entity_poly.entity_id
_entity_poly.type
_entity_poly.pdbx_seq_one_letter_code
_entity_poly.pdbx_strand_id
1 'polypeptide(L)'
;MRNFKGNFLTLKTPVAALATSLFMLGSAAHGASLPAIGVQPVPNTPVAALPAHADHAAIATPSPQPGVQATALSAAASTNYTREWVVSPSGNDGGDGSAAQPLRTINKAVSLAGPGEIIRVQPGTYAERVVIGANAKAGTPEAKITLQGEGGARITPGPGTGGMVQVRRPNWVIDGFNIDVQRQPLFGVTFEGDVTGSMLVNSDLRDGGGGAAVTTFNKATGAIIENNHIHGFVKNSGNKDSHGVVVQPTSKDITVRNNDIHDNSGDSVQCLGPEGFSSLPPAEGLLVENNHFYGNRENAVDIKTCYGVVIRNNRMHNFRPTSTAKGDVLVVHYSASNVLVEDNEIYDGAKGISVGGNRSGPMPTGIVVRRNRVYNITNAGGGEGTGIRLENSKGTVVVNNTIAATTTALIMGHGTGGPTQTPVVRNNIIEGTVSVDLGGQAPGLKLGNNLISPSGQFKRNGVVVSPDQFKATTGDASSISGPPSLGEAFSPSTDAVDKGVDVGLPFCGGAPDIGAVELGC
;
A
#
# COMPACT_ATOMS: atom_id res chain seq x y z
N MET A 1 39.13 54.83 -12.61
CA MET A 1 39.82 55.59 -11.52
C MET A 1 39.19 55.22 -10.18
N ARG A 2 40.03 54.89 -9.26
CA ARG A 2 39.88 54.71 -7.80
C ARG A 2 39.20 53.41 -7.29
N ASN A 3 40.11 52.58 -6.80
CA ASN A 3 39.96 51.47 -5.86
C ASN A 3 39.35 51.90 -4.53
N PHE A 4 38.56 51.01 -3.91
CA PHE A 4 38.54 50.89 -2.46
C PHE A 4 38.47 49.40 -2.06
N LYS A 5 39.51 48.99 -1.32
CA LYS A 5 39.62 47.70 -0.63
C LYS A 5 38.88 47.82 0.72
N GLY A 6 38.17 46.83 1.13
CA GLY A 6 37.58 46.68 2.46
C GLY A 6 37.61 45.21 2.93
N ASN A 7 38.21 45.00 4.09
CA ASN A 7 38.67 43.76 4.71
C ASN A 7 37.57 42.77 5.03
N PHE A 8 37.85 41.49 4.76
CA PHE A 8 37.12 40.35 5.30
C PHE A 8 37.71 39.90 6.63
N LEU A 9 36.90 39.88 7.66
CA LEU A 9 37.18 39.18 8.92
C LEU A 9 36.74 37.72 8.76
N THR A 10 37.68 36.80 8.87
CA THR A 10 37.47 35.35 8.90
C THR A 10 37.18 34.90 10.34
N LEU A 11 36.02 34.34 10.58
CA LEU A 11 35.73 33.52 11.76
C LEU A 11 35.88 32.05 11.39
N LYS A 12 36.87 31.38 11.98
CA LYS A 12 37.11 29.94 11.89
C LYS A 12 36.30 29.24 12.96
N THR A 13 35.51 28.23 12.57
CA THR A 13 35.06 27.15 13.45
C THR A 13 35.48 25.82 12.85
N PRO A 14 35.91 24.82 13.65
CA PRO A 14 36.54 23.62 13.15
C PRO A 14 35.54 22.56 12.76
N VAL A 15 35.73 22.01 11.56
CA VAL A 15 35.06 20.77 11.10
C VAL A 15 35.98 19.62 11.49
N ALA A 16 35.45 18.67 12.27
CA ALA A 16 36.12 17.42 12.56
C ALA A 16 36.03 16.52 11.34
N ALA A 17 37.17 16.22 10.72
CA ALA A 17 37.31 15.24 9.67
C ALA A 17 37.51 13.85 10.29
N LEU A 18 36.67 12.88 9.92
CA LEU A 18 36.92 11.46 10.17
C LEU A 18 37.69 10.88 8.98
N ALA A 19 38.90 10.42 9.26
CA ALA A 19 39.83 9.88 8.29
C ALA A 19 39.46 8.46 7.85
N THR A 20 39.40 8.26 6.55
CA THR A 20 39.45 6.97 5.88
C THR A 20 40.88 6.44 5.88
N SER A 21 41.16 5.33 6.57
CA SER A 21 42.42 4.60 6.45
C SER A 21 42.29 3.48 5.45
N LEU A 22 42.98 3.64 4.34
CA LEU A 22 43.25 2.62 3.32
C LEU A 22 44.50 1.83 3.76
N PHE A 23 44.35 0.53 4.01
CA PHE A 23 45.51 -0.37 4.16
C PHE A 23 45.54 -1.37 3.00
N MET A 24 46.51 -1.18 2.13
CA MET A 24 47.06 -2.20 1.24
C MET A 24 48.22 -2.87 1.96
N LEU A 25 48.27 -4.20 2.02
CA LEU A 25 49.44 -5.04 2.08
C LEU A 25 49.01 -6.52 2.05
N GLY A 26 49.31 -7.26 1.01
CA GLY A 26 50.47 -8.15 1.04
C GLY A 26 50.06 -9.60 1.22
N SER A 27 50.07 -10.36 0.13
CA SER A 27 49.88 -11.81 0.03
C SER A 27 50.85 -12.61 0.91
N ALA A 28 50.31 -13.58 1.69
CA ALA A 28 51.02 -14.81 2.05
C ALA A 28 50.01 -15.95 2.18
N ALA A 29 50.21 -16.95 1.33
CA ALA A 29 49.46 -18.19 1.33
C ALA A 29 49.79 -19.03 2.56
N HIS A 30 48.81 -19.44 3.33
CA HIS A 30 48.83 -20.65 4.16
C HIS A 30 47.45 -21.27 4.15
N GLY A 31 47.39 -22.48 3.61
CA GLY A 31 46.19 -23.28 3.57
C GLY A 31 45.73 -23.70 4.97
N ALA A 32 44.51 -23.32 5.31
CA ALA A 32 43.74 -23.96 6.35
C ALA A 32 42.35 -24.20 5.81
N SER A 33 42.02 -25.48 5.63
CA SER A 33 40.69 -25.94 5.27
C SER A 33 39.70 -25.59 6.37
N LEU A 34 38.73 -24.72 6.07
CA LEU A 34 37.56 -24.51 6.91
C LEU A 34 36.62 -25.71 6.75
N PRO A 35 35.98 -26.20 7.84
CA PRO A 35 35.04 -27.29 7.75
C PRO A 35 33.80 -26.83 6.98
N ALA A 36 33.32 -27.69 6.07
CA ALA A 36 32.10 -27.52 5.33
C ALA A 36 30.92 -27.41 6.34
N ILE A 37 30.32 -26.24 6.40
CA ILE A 37 29.02 -26.05 7.07
C ILE A 37 28.01 -26.74 6.17
N GLY A 38 27.52 -27.90 6.60
CA GLY A 38 26.44 -28.60 5.96
C GLY A 38 25.18 -27.75 5.94
N VAL A 39 24.82 -27.27 4.77
CA VAL A 39 23.50 -26.67 4.55
C VAL A 39 22.49 -27.81 4.65
N GLN A 40 21.81 -27.91 5.78
CA GLN A 40 20.65 -28.78 5.91
C GLN A 40 19.61 -28.35 4.90
N PRO A 41 19.01 -29.27 4.11
CA PRO A 41 17.91 -28.92 3.25
C PRO A 41 16.75 -28.42 4.11
N VAL A 42 16.29 -27.21 3.82
CA VAL A 42 15.06 -26.67 4.40
C VAL A 42 13.92 -27.64 4.07
N PRO A 43 13.17 -28.15 5.07
CA PRO A 43 12.05 -29.03 4.80
C PRO A 43 11.09 -28.36 3.84
N ASN A 44 10.61 -29.10 2.85
CA ASN A 44 9.49 -28.73 1.99
C ASN A 44 8.23 -28.65 2.88
N THR A 45 8.05 -27.55 3.57
CA THR A 45 6.77 -27.26 4.20
C THR A 45 5.78 -27.01 3.09
N PRO A 46 4.65 -27.74 3.03
CA PRO A 46 3.54 -27.36 2.18
C PRO A 46 3.21 -25.90 2.48
N VAL A 47 2.87 -25.13 1.46
CA VAL A 47 2.33 -23.77 1.63
C VAL A 47 1.22 -23.91 2.67
N ALA A 48 1.47 -23.46 3.89
CA ALA A 48 0.48 -23.48 4.94
C ALA A 48 -0.72 -22.69 4.39
N ALA A 49 -1.87 -23.33 4.34
CA ALA A 49 -3.11 -22.65 4.06
C ALA A 49 -3.19 -21.49 5.04
N LEU A 50 -3.22 -20.28 4.52
CA LEU A 50 -3.49 -19.09 5.35
C LEU A 50 -4.78 -19.39 6.12
N PRO A 51 -4.87 -19.04 7.42
CA PRO A 51 -6.03 -19.37 8.22
C PRO A 51 -7.29 -18.90 7.50
N ALA A 52 -8.25 -19.81 7.32
CA ALA A 52 -9.57 -19.50 6.82
C ALA A 52 -10.21 -18.52 7.81
N HIS A 53 -10.34 -17.27 7.41
CA HIS A 53 -11.19 -16.35 8.15
C HIS A 53 -12.64 -16.76 7.91
N ALA A 54 -13.27 -17.31 8.95
CA ALA A 54 -14.70 -17.48 9.00
C ALA A 54 -15.38 -16.11 8.97
N ASP A 55 -16.45 -16.04 8.17
CA ASP A 55 -17.45 -15.00 8.01
C ASP A 55 -17.45 -14.31 6.64
N HIS A 56 -18.03 -15.05 5.67
CA HIS A 56 -18.53 -14.45 4.45
C HIS A 56 -19.97 -13.98 4.67
N ALA A 57 -20.14 -12.75 5.12
CA ALA A 57 -21.40 -12.03 4.90
C ALA A 57 -21.43 -11.58 3.42
N ALA A 58 -22.45 -11.96 2.69
CA ALA A 58 -22.68 -11.56 1.32
C ALA A 58 -22.66 -10.04 1.20
N ILE A 59 -21.62 -9.50 0.52
CA ILE A 59 -21.53 -8.06 0.26
C ILE A 59 -22.30 -7.81 -1.04
N ALA A 60 -23.39 -7.04 -0.92
CA ALA A 60 -24.11 -6.54 -2.08
C ALA A 60 -23.18 -5.66 -2.92
N THR A 61 -23.12 -5.95 -4.24
CA THR A 61 -22.36 -5.17 -5.21
C THR A 61 -22.83 -3.71 -5.21
N PRO A 62 -21.93 -2.73 -5.04
CA PRO A 62 -22.33 -1.34 -5.21
C PRO A 62 -22.47 -1.01 -6.69
N SER A 63 -23.65 -0.54 -7.08
CA SER A 63 -23.93 0.07 -8.38
C SER A 63 -23.05 1.30 -8.58
N PRO A 64 -22.61 1.65 -9.81
CA PRO A 64 -21.80 2.84 -10.04
C PRO A 64 -22.62 4.09 -9.74
N GLN A 65 -22.28 4.76 -8.67
CA GLN A 65 -22.85 6.07 -8.33
C GLN A 65 -21.92 7.19 -8.80
N PRO A 66 -22.43 8.22 -9.48
CA PRO A 66 -21.66 9.40 -9.79
C PRO A 66 -21.53 10.26 -8.52
N GLY A 67 -20.29 10.62 -8.18
CA GLY A 67 -20.00 11.68 -7.22
C GLY A 67 -20.53 11.41 -5.81
N VAL A 68 -19.83 10.59 -5.02
CA VAL A 68 -20.10 10.51 -3.59
C VAL A 68 -19.56 11.79 -2.95
N GLN A 69 -20.43 12.78 -2.78
CA GLN A 69 -20.23 13.71 -1.67
C GLN A 69 -20.17 12.88 -0.40
N ALA A 70 -19.13 13.09 0.40
CA ALA A 70 -19.00 12.49 1.71
C ALA A 70 -20.23 12.87 2.57
N THR A 71 -21.30 12.09 2.43
CA THR A 71 -22.37 12.10 3.41
C THR A 71 -21.79 11.39 4.63
N ALA A 72 -21.54 12.16 5.67
CA ALA A 72 -21.19 11.68 6.98
C ALA A 72 -22.18 10.57 7.41
N LEU A 73 -21.79 9.31 7.22
CA LEU A 73 -22.40 8.19 7.92
C LEU A 73 -21.85 8.21 9.35
N SER A 74 -22.35 9.19 10.13
CA SER A 74 -22.27 9.13 11.57
C SER A 74 -23.17 7.98 12.04
N ALA A 75 -22.66 6.76 11.99
CA ALA A 75 -23.11 5.75 12.93
C ALA A 75 -22.43 6.05 14.26
N ALA A 76 -22.86 7.14 14.92
CA ALA A 76 -22.62 7.34 16.32
C ALA A 76 -23.33 6.19 17.05
N ALA A 77 -22.64 5.07 17.29
CA ALA A 77 -22.95 4.29 18.46
C ALA A 77 -22.94 5.29 19.61
N SER A 78 -24.05 5.43 20.34
CA SER A 78 -24.11 6.27 21.54
C SER A 78 -23.16 5.65 22.56
N THR A 79 -21.88 6.01 22.46
CA THR A 79 -20.90 5.69 23.48
C THR A 79 -21.24 6.59 24.65
N ASN A 80 -21.68 6.00 25.75
CA ASN A 80 -21.89 6.74 27.00
C ASN A 80 -20.48 7.13 27.52
N TYR A 81 -20.00 8.29 27.08
CA TYR A 81 -18.76 8.85 27.63
C TYR A 81 -18.95 9.17 29.11
N THR A 82 -17.96 8.86 29.90
CA THR A 82 -17.97 9.12 31.34
C THR A 82 -17.77 10.60 31.67
N ARG A 83 -17.13 11.34 30.74
CA ARG A 83 -16.93 12.79 30.81
C ARG A 83 -16.72 13.37 29.43
N GLU A 84 -17.16 14.61 29.27
CA GLU A 84 -16.92 15.44 28.10
C GLU A 84 -16.00 16.62 28.47
N TRP A 85 -14.98 16.86 27.64
CA TRP A 85 -14.10 18.02 27.66
C TRP A 85 -14.38 18.86 26.43
N VAL A 86 -14.68 20.13 26.61
CA VAL A 86 -14.95 21.04 25.49
C VAL A 86 -13.73 21.92 25.24
N VAL A 87 -13.33 22.01 23.96
CA VAL A 87 -12.25 22.89 23.49
C VAL A 87 -12.82 23.90 22.51
N SER A 88 -12.54 25.19 22.70
CA SER A 88 -12.99 26.28 21.85
C SER A 88 -11.87 27.27 21.55
N PRO A 89 -11.80 27.89 20.35
CA PRO A 89 -10.82 28.92 20.07
C PRO A 89 -10.93 30.14 21.01
N SER A 90 -12.13 30.39 21.55
CA SER A 90 -12.39 31.44 22.54
C SER A 90 -12.26 30.98 23.99
N GLY A 91 -11.87 29.73 24.22
CA GLY A 91 -11.74 29.16 25.57
C GLY A 91 -10.50 29.64 26.32
N ASN A 92 -10.36 29.10 27.54
CA ASN A 92 -9.25 29.40 28.45
C ASN A 92 -8.74 28.11 29.10
N ASP A 93 -7.44 27.81 29.02
CA ASP A 93 -6.84 26.60 29.61
C ASP A 93 -6.86 26.57 31.15
N GLY A 94 -7.26 27.66 31.79
CA GLY A 94 -7.62 27.71 33.23
C GLY A 94 -9.07 27.34 33.54
N GLY A 95 -9.91 27.13 32.51
CA GLY A 95 -11.29 26.67 32.66
C GLY A 95 -11.37 25.21 33.11
N ASP A 96 -12.57 24.77 33.49
CA ASP A 96 -12.84 23.39 33.91
C ASP A 96 -13.09 22.42 32.75
N GLY A 97 -13.12 22.92 31.52
CA GLY A 97 -13.36 22.14 30.30
C GLY A 97 -14.82 21.77 30.05
N SER A 98 -15.74 22.38 30.77
CA SER A 98 -17.20 22.30 30.49
C SER A 98 -17.58 23.17 29.28
N ALA A 99 -18.80 23.00 28.77
CA ALA A 99 -19.31 23.84 27.70
C ALA A 99 -19.41 25.33 28.12
N ALA A 100 -19.58 25.60 29.40
CA ALA A 100 -19.61 26.96 29.94
C ALA A 100 -18.22 27.60 30.14
N GLN A 101 -17.19 26.76 30.36
CA GLN A 101 -15.82 27.17 30.56
C GLN A 101 -14.87 26.29 29.72
N PRO A 102 -14.94 26.37 28.40
CA PRO A 102 -14.15 25.50 27.52
C PRO A 102 -12.65 25.78 27.63
N LEU A 103 -11.86 24.75 27.41
CA LEU A 103 -10.43 24.88 27.25
C LEU A 103 -10.10 25.58 25.93
N ARG A 104 -8.93 26.20 25.86
CA ARG A 104 -8.47 26.89 24.64
C ARG A 104 -7.72 25.98 23.71
N THR A 105 -6.87 25.08 24.26
CA THR A 105 -5.98 24.25 23.45
C THR A 105 -6.38 22.79 23.51
N ILE A 106 -6.24 22.10 22.37
CA ILE A 106 -6.45 20.65 22.27
C ILE A 106 -5.45 19.92 23.18
N ASN A 107 -4.20 20.37 23.22
CA ASN A 107 -3.18 19.75 24.08
C ASN A 107 -3.51 19.80 25.56
N LYS A 108 -4.16 20.87 26.04
CA LYS A 108 -4.61 20.94 27.43
C LYS A 108 -5.67 19.87 27.71
N ALA A 109 -6.66 19.72 26.83
CA ALA A 109 -7.69 18.69 26.97
C ALA A 109 -7.07 17.27 26.90
N VAL A 110 -6.15 17.01 25.96
CA VAL A 110 -5.41 15.75 25.84
C VAL A 110 -4.70 15.38 27.13
N SER A 111 -4.12 16.36 27.87
CA SER A 111 -3.44 16.11 29.13
C SER A 111 -4.37 15.74 30.28
N LEU A 112 -5.66 16.03 30.19
CA LEU A 112 -6.66 15.84 31.24
C LEU A 112 -7.49 14.56 31.00
N ALA A 113 -7.86 14.30 29.76
CA ALA A 113 -8.77 13.22 29.40
C ALA A 113 -8.28 11.84 29.84
N GLY A 114 -9.22 10.98 30.23
CA GLY A 114 -9.00 9.61 30.67
C GLY A 114 -9.81 8.58 29.89
N PRO A 115 -9.63 7.28 30.20
CA PRO A 115 -10.36 6.22 29.54
C PRO A 115 -11.87 6.41 29.57
N GLY A 116 -12.53 6.24 28.42
CA GLY A 116 -13.96 6.42 28.26
C GLY A 116 -14.43 7.87 28.22
N GLU A 117 -13.52 8.82 28.11
CA GLU A 117 -13.86 10.25 27.99
C GLU A 117 -13.73 10.74 26.54
N ILE A 118 -14.45 11.84 26.25
CA ILE A 118 -14.39 12.50 24.94
C ILE A 118 -13.91 13.95 25.10
N ILE A 119 -13.08 14.37 24.14
CA ILE A 119 -12.69 15.76 23.92
C ILE A 119 -13.43 16.24 22.68
N ARG A 120 -14.38 17.18 22.85
CA ARG A 120 -15.10 17.83 21.74
C ARG A 120 -14.40 19.13 21.39
N VAL A 121 -13.87 19.17 20.19
CA VAL A 121 -13.20 20.35 19.65
C VAL A 121 -14.18 21.10 18.77
N GLN A 122 -14.63 22.25 19.25
CA GLN A 122 -15.61 23.09 18.56
C GLN A 122 -15.08 23.61 17.21
N PRO A 123 -15.98 24.01 16.29
CA PRO A 123 -15.58 24.63 15.03
C PRO A 123 -14.62 25.80 15.22
N GLY A 124 -13.56 25.83 14.39
CA GLY A 124 -12.54 26.88 14.43
C GLY A 124 -11.18 26.40 13.97
N THR A 125 -10.20 27.31 13.98
CA THR A 125 -8.83 27.00 13.57
C THR A 125 -7.91 26.92 14.78
N TYR A 126 -7.20 25.81 14.88
CA TYR A 126 -6.27 25.49 15.96
C TYR A 126 -4.87 25.39 15.37
N ALA A 127 -4.08 26.46 15.52
CA ALA A 127 -2.69 26.52 15.06
C ALA A 127 -1.77 25.87 16.11
N GLU A 128 -1.93 24.57 16.33
CA GLU A 128 -1.15 23.85 17.33
C GLU A 128 -0.74 22.46 16.81
N ARG A 129 0.31 21.93 17.40
CA ARG A 129 0.73 20.56 17.22
C ARG A 129 0.17 19.72 18.37
N VAL A 130 -0.75 18.82 18.04
CA VAL A 130 -1.41 17.97 19.03
C VAL A 130 -0.51 16.78 19.36
N VAL A 131 -0.16 16.58 20.63
CA VAL A 131 0.73 15.51 21.07
C VAL A 131 0.06 14.61 22.11
N ILE A 132 -0.41 13.45 21.68
CA ILE A 132 -0.93 12.37 22.53
C ILE A 132 0.28 11.53 22.99
N GLY A 133 1.05 12.07 23.94
CA GLY A 133 2.36 11.54 24.34
C GLY A 133 2.47 11.25 25.84
N ALA A 134 3.62 11.54 26.42
CA ALA A 134 3.91 11.21 27.82
C ALA A 134 2.91 11.80 28.83
N ASN A 135 2.37 12.97 28.53
CA ASN A 135 1.40 13.66 29.40
C ASN A 135 -0.05 13.21 29.17
N ALA A 136 -0.32 12.38 28.17
CA ALA A 136 -1.63 11.82 27.90
C ALA A 136 -1.78 10.43 28.55
N LYS A 137 -2.96 10.12 29.04
CA LYS A 137 -3.29 8.77 29.50
C LYS A 137 -3.50 7.85 28.30
N ALA A 138 -3.37 6.55 28.52
CA ALA A 138 -3.79 5.53 27.56
C ALA A 138 -5.28 5.22 27.76
N GLY A 139 -6.01 4.95 26.68
CA GLY A 139 -7.31 4.30 26.77
C GLY A 139 -7.18 2.79 26.98
N THR A 140 -8.31 2.10 27.06
CA THR A 140 -8.39 0.64 27.02
C THR A 140 -9.22 0.20 25.81
N PRO A 141 -9.17 -1.08 25.41
CA PRO A 141 -10.04 -1.56 24.32
C PRO A 141 -11.52 -1.29 24.55
N GLU A 142 -11.98 -1.38 25.81
CA GLU A 142 -13.38 -1.19 26.21
C GLU A 142 -13.72 0.27 26.47
N ALA A 143 -12.71 1.12 26.77
CA ALA A 143 -12.86 2.51 27.14
C ALA A 143 -11.81 3.37 26.42
N LYS A 144 -11.97 3.56 25.13
CA LYS A 144 -11.10 4.43 24.32
C LYS A 144 -11.25 5.89 24.73
N ILE A 145 -10.23 6.68 24.49
CA ILE A 145 -10.30 8.15 24.66
C ILE A 145 -10.54 8.72 23.26
N THR A 146 -11.58 9.54 23.13
CA THR A 146 -11.95 10.12 21.83
C THR A 146 -11.56 11.59 21.78
N LEU A 147 -10.83 11.98 20.75
CA LEU A 147 -10.57 13.35 20.35
C LEU A 147 -11.37 13.61 19.08
N GLN A 148 -12.49 14.35 19.20
CA GLN A 148 -13.44 14.58 18.13
C GLN A 148 -13.45 16.05 17.71
N GLY A 149 -13.24 16.28 16.40
CA GLY A 149 -13.45 17.56 15.76
C GLY A 149 -14.92 17.71 15.36
N GLU A 150 -15.60 18.72 15.86
CA GLU A 150 -16.94 19.08 15.39
C GLU A 150 -16.84 19.82 14.03
N GLY A 151 -17.93 19.82 13.26
CA GLY A 151 -17.95 20.34 11.91
C GLY A 151 -17.22 21.67 11.73
N GLY A 152 -16.10 21.66 11.00
CA GLY A 152 -15.23 22.82 10.80
C GLY A 152 -14.06 22.96 11.79
N ALA A 153 -13.85 22.01 12.71
CA ALA A 153 -12.65 21.96 13.52
C ALA A 153 -11.41 21.68 12.64
N ARG A 154 -10.52 22.66 12.55
CA ARG A 154 -9.37 22.62 11.64
C ARG A 154 -8.06 22.74 12.40
N ILE A 155 -7.19 21.75 12.26
CA ILE A 155 -5.82 21.81 12.78
C ILE A 155 -4.91 22.35 11.66
N THR A 156 -4.14 23.38 11.98
CA THR A 156 -3.14 23.99 11.10
C THR A 156 -1.75 23.94 11.73
N PRO A 157 -0.67 24.15 10.96
CA PRO A 157 0.68 24.06 11.51
C PRO A 157 0.89 24.97 12.72
N GLY A 158 1.28 24.36 13.84
CA GLY A 158 1.77 25.05 15.04
C GLY A 158 3.30 24.95 15.13
N PRO A 159 3.91 25.53 16.17
CA PRO A 159 5.36 25.47 16.38
C PRO A 159 5.88 24.03 16.53
N GLY A 160 7.02 23.74 15.90
CA GLY A 160 7.71 22.46 16.01
C GLY A 160 7.83 21.71 14.68
N THR A 161 8.31 20.45 14.73
CA THR A 161 8.57 19.56 13.59
C THR A 161 7.89 18.22 13.77
N GLY A 162 7.82 17.40 12.70
CA GLY A 162 7.21 16.07 12.72
C GLY A 162 5.73 16.09 12.34
N GLY A 163 4.90 15.34 13.04
CA GLY A 163 3.46 15.27 12.77
C GLY A 163 2.69 16.44 13.38
N MET A 164 1.64 16.89 12.69
CA MET A 164 0.71 17.87 13.27
C MET A 164 -0.10 17.24 14.39
N VAL A 165 -0.51 15.98 14.22
CA VAL A 165 -1.08 15.14 15.29
C VAL A 165 -0.13 13.96 15.52
N GLN A 166 0.38 13.79 16.73
CA GLN A 166 1.30 12.72 17.10
C GLN A 166 0.65 11.80 18.12
N VAL A 167 0.44 10.54 17.73
CA VAL A 167 -0.19 9.52 18.57
C VAL A 167 0.88 8.57 19.08
N ARG A 168 1.08 8.53 20.39
CA ARG A 168 2.06 7.71 21.10
C ARG A 168 1.46 6.93 22.27
N ARG A 169 0.15 6.77 22.27
CA ARG A 169 -0.61 6.05 23.31
C ARG A 169 -1.64 5.14 22.65
N PRO A 170 -1.88 3.96 23.19
CA PRO A 170 -2.90 3.06 22.68
C PRO A 170 -4.31 3.54 23.00
N ASN A 171 -5.26 3.05 22.19
CA ASN A 171 -6.69 3.22 22.37
C ASN A 171 -7.16 4.69 22.36
N TRP A 172 -6.63 5.50 21.46
CA TRP A 172 -7.11 6.84 21.14
C TRP A 172 -7.87 6.83 19.80
N VAL A 173 -8.95 7.56 19.73
CA VAL A 173 -9.69 7.80 18.48
C VAL A 173 -9.57 9.27 18.11
N ILE A 174 -8.99 9.56 16.97
CA ILE A 174 -8.93 10.90 16.37
C ILE A 174 -9.99 10.92 15.28
N ASP A 175 -11.04 11.69 15.48
CA ASP A 175 -12.27 11.62 14.69
C ASP A 175 -12.70 13.00 14.14
N GLY A 176 -12.98 13.08 12.85
CA GLY A 176 -13.71 14.19 12.23
C GLY A 176 -12.94 15.50 12.06
N PHE A 177 -11.61 15.49 11.99
CA PHE A 177 -10.80 16.70 11.81
C PHE A 177 -10.55 17.05 10.35
N ASN A 178 -10.44 18.37 10.11
CA ASN A 178 -9.77 18.90 8.94
C ASN A 178 -8.31 19.20 9.30
N ILE A 179 -7.39 18.41 8.80
CA ILE A 179 -5.94 18.55 9.05
C ILE A 179 -5.28 19.16 7.80
N ASP A 180 -5.09 20.48 7.84
CA ASP A 180 -4.55 21.26 6.74
C ASP A 180 -3.07 21.57 6.97
N VAL A 181 -2.20 20.91 6.23
CA VAL A 181 -0.74 21.01 6.40
C VAL A 181 -0.17 22.29 5.77
N GLN A 182 -0.95 23.05 5.00
CA GLN A 182 -0.57 24.35 4.42
C GLN A 182 0.76 24.33 3.68
N ARG A 183 0.99 23.27 2.91
CA ARG A 183 2.25 23.05 2.15
C ARG A 183 3.53 23.05 2.99
N GLN A 184 3.41 22.91 4.30
CA GLN A 184 4.60 22.77 5.14
C GLN A 184 5.22 21.37 4.98
N PRO A 185 6.54 21.19 5.19
CA PRO A 185 7.21 19.90 5.13
C PRO A 185 6.96 19.07 6.41
N LEU A 186 5.69 18.88 6.76
CA LEU A 186 5.20 18.19 7.94
C LEU A 186 4.38 16.96 7.54
N PHE A 187 4.29 16.01 8.45
CA PHE A 187 3.30 14.94 8.37
C PHE A 187 1.95 15.42 8.94
N GLY A 188 0.85 14.97 8.37
CA GLY A 188 -0.46 15.22 8.96
C GLY A 188 -0.61 14.52 10.31
N VAL A 189 -0.53 13.18 10.31
CA VAL A 189 -0.62 12.34 11.52
C VAL A 189 0.56 11.37 11.60
N THR A 190 1.13 11.23 12.80
CA THR A 190 2.14 10.19 13.07
C THR A 190 1.66 9.23 14.16
N PHE A 191 1.86 7.93 13.92
CA PHE A 191 1.68 6.88 14.92
C PHE A 191 3.05 6.36 15.34
N GLU A 192 3.32 6.34 16.65
CA GLU A 192 4.67 6.04 17.16
C GLU A 192 4.63 5.12 18.39
N GLY A 193 5.34 4.00 18.34
CA GLY A 193 5.42 3.02 19.43
C GLY A 193 4.14 2.18 19.55
N ASP A 194 3.80 1.75 20.75
CA ASP A 194 2.55 1.04 20.99
C ASP A 194 1.35 2.00 20.88
N VAL A 195 0.63 1.84 19.80
CA VAL A 195 -0.60 2.59 19.50
C VAL A 195 -1.74 1.63 19.21
N THR A 196 -1.67 0.43 19.76
CA THR A 196 -2.68 -0.62 19.58
C THR A 196 -4.08 -0.09 19.84
N GLY A 197 -4.98 -0.31 18.88
CA GLY A 197 -6.36 0.14 18.94
C GLY A 197 -6.56 1.65 18.79
N SER A 198 -5.49 2.43 18.51
CA SER A 198 -5.64 3.85 18.16
C SER A 198 -6.02 4.01 16.71
N MET A 199 -6.89 4.98 16.44
CA MET A 199 -7.56 5.17 15.15
C MET A 199 -7.49 6.62 14.71
N LEU A 200 -7.30 6.83 13.41
CA LEU A 200 -7.61 8.07 12.71
C LEU A 200 -8.82 7.80 11.82
N VAL A 201 -9.91 8.49 12.06
CA VAL A 201 -11.16 8.21 11.36
C VAL A 201 -11.86 9.50 10.90
N ASN A 202 -12.66 9.37 9.82
CA ASN A 202 -13.59 10.39 9.33
C ASN A 202 -12.95 11.78 9.12
N SER A 203 -11.66 11.84 8.83
CA SER A 203 -10.90 13.08 8.77
C SER A 203 -10.50 13.44 7.34
N ASP A 204 -10.41 14.74 7.07
CA ASP A 204 -9.88 15.31 5.83
C ASP A 204 -8.44 15.75 6.05
N LEU A 205 -7.48 15.12 5.40
CA LEU A 205 -6.06 15.45 5.45
C LEU A 205 -5.62 16.01 4.11
N ARG A 206 -5.08 17.23 4.11
CA ARG A 206 -4.79 17.90 2.84
C ARG A 206 -3.59 18.84 2.86
N ASP A 207 -3.21 19.21 1.64
CA ASP A 207 -2.24 20.28 1.35
C ASP A 207 -0.88 20.08 2.04
N GLY A 208 -0.34 18.86 1.99
CA GLY A 208 1.02 18.59 2.47
C GLY A 208 2.11 19.07 1.51
N GLY A 209 3.27 19.41 2.05
CA GLY A 209 4.44 19.88 1.30
C GLY A 209 5.62 18.91 1.26
N GLY A 210 5.54 17.78 1.93
CA GLY A 210 6.57 16.76 1.96
C GLY A 210 6.25 15.62 2.93
N GLY A 211 6.85 14.45 2.74
CA GLY A 211 6.65 13.28 3.58
C GLY A 211 5.36 12.52 3.26
N ALA A 212 4.42 12.51 4.17
CA ALA A 212 3.15 11.79 4.01
C ALA A 212 2.03 12.46 4.81
N ALA A 213 0.76 12.17 4.43
CA ALA A 213 -0.37 12.54 5.26
C ALA A 213 -0.35 11.77 6.57
N VAL A 214 -0.17 10.46 6.50
CA VAL A 214 -0.07 9.59 7.69
C VAL A 214 1.21 8.77 7.59
N THR A 215 1.94 8.66 8.70
CA THR A 215 3.12 7.78 8.75
C THR A 215 3.29 7.13 10.11
N THR A 216 4.00 6.01 10.13
CA THR A 216 4.34 5.27 11.35
C THR A 216 5.81 5.45 11.70
N PHE A 217 6.16 5.41 12.98
CA PHE A 217 7.54 5.46 13.48
C PHE A 217 7.74 4.61 14.72
N ASN A 218 8.99 4.38 15.10
CA ASN A 218 9.38 3.85 16.40
C ASN A 218 8.65 2.54 16.76
N LYS A 219 8.55 1.58 15.83
CA LYS A 219 7.85 0.29 16.03
C LYS A 219 6.34 0.48 16.26
N ALA A 220 5.71 1.38 15.54
CA ALA A 220 4.27 1.56 15.64
C ALA A 220 3.52 0.24 15.46
N THR A 221 2.57 -0.05 16.35
CA THR A 221 1.84 -1.31 16.36
C THR A 221 0.34 -1.06 16.50
N GLY A 222 -0.47 -1.71 15.64
CA GLY A 222 -1.91 -1.79 15.77
C GLY A 222 -2.67 -0.49 15.51
N ALA A 223 -2.12 0.44 14.70
CA ALA A 223 -2.82 1.65 14.28
C ALA A 223 -3.84 1.35 13.17
N ILE A 224 -4.95 2.07 13.18
CA ILE A 224 -6.04 1.97 12.20
C ILE A 224 -6.26 3.33 11.55
N ILE A 225 -6.19 3.37 10.21
CA ILE A 225 -6.49 4.55 9.38
C ILE A 225 -7.74 4.20 8.57
N GLU A 226 -8.88 4.80 8.92
CA GLU A 226 -10.18 4.37 8.40
C GLU A 226 -11.08 5.52 8.01
N ASN A 227 -11.76 5.39 6.87
CA ASN A 227 -12.79 6.35 6.40
C ASN A 227 -12.30 7.80 6.33
N ASN A 228 -11.06 8.01 5.89
CA ASN A 228 -10.48 9.33 5.73
C ASN A 228 -10.44 9.73 4.26
N HIS A 229 -10.47 11.04 4.01
CA HIS A 229 -10.19 11.67 2.74
C HIS A 229 -8.78 12.28 2.79
N ILE A 230 -7.86 11.78 1.95
CA ILE A 230 -6.44 12.14 1.97
C ILE A 230 -6.01 12.61 0.59
N HIS A 231 -5.67 13.89 0.45
CA HIS A 231 -5.38 14.44 -0.87
C HIS A 231 -4.44 15.66 -0.84
N GLY A 232 -3.91 16.02 -2.03
CA GLY A 232 -3.13 17.24 -2.18
C GLY A 232 -1.78 17.25 -1.46
N PHE A 233 -1.25 16.08 -1.08
CA PHE A 233 0.12 15.96 -0.57
C PHE A 233 1.08 15.98 -1.75
N VAL A 234 1.60 17.17 -2.06
CA VAL A 234 2.43 17.42 -3.23
C VAL A 234 3.79 17.89 -2.80
N LYS A 235 4.83 17.24 -3.32
CA LYS A 235 6.21 17.61 -3.00
C LYS A 235 6.49 19.07 -3.28
N ASN A 236 7.16 19.70 -2.35
CA ASN A 236 7.80 20.98 -2.56
C ASN A 236 9.08 20.81 -3.41
N SER A 237 9.91 21.82 -3.55
CA SER A 237 11.20 21.70 -4.23
C SER A 237 12.06 20.59 -3.58
N GLY A 238 12.52 19.63 -4.37
CA GLY A 238 13.34 18.50 -3.94
C GLY A 238 12.90 17.17 -4.54
N ASN A 239 13.65 16.09 -4.24
CA ASN A 239 13.44 14.76 -4.83
C ASN A 239 12.54 13.83 -4.01
N LYS A 240 12.02 14.30 -2.87
CA LYS A 240 11.19 13.47 -1.99
C LYS A 240 9.72 13.63 -2.35
N ASP A 241 9.06 12.53 -2.59
CA ASP A 241 7.63 12.50 -2.83
C ASP A 241 6.81 12.66 -1.55
N SER A 242 5.55 13.04 -1.70
CA SER A 242 4.59 13.12 -0.62
C SER A 242 3.50 12.10 -0.86
N HIS A 243 3.32 11.21 0.09
CA HIS A 243 2.45 10.05 0.01
C HIS A 243 1.17 10.24 0.82
N GLY A 244 0.16 9.41 0.57
CA GLY A 244 -1.01 9.31 1.44
C GLY A 244 -0.63 8.68 2.78
N VAL A 245 -0.32 7.39 2.79
CA VAL A 245 0.08 6.64 3.99
C VAL A 245 1.45 6.00 3.77
N VAL A 246 2.37 6.17 4.71
CA VAL A 246 3.68 5.49 4.72
C VAL A 246 3.84 4.64 5.96
N VAL A 247 3.95 3.33 5.77
CA VAL A 247 4.27 2.38 6.84
C VAL A 247 5.78 2.16 6.87
N GLN A 248 6.41 2.58 7.96
CA GLN A 248 7.87 2.51 8.13
C GLN A 248 8.33 1.13 8.60
N PRO A 249 9.60 0.76 8.38
CA PRO A 249 10.20 -0.45 8.95
C PRO A 249 9.93 -0.59 10.43
N THR A 250 9.87 -1.83 10.91
CA THR A 250 9.57 -2.20 12.29
C THR A 250 8.12 -2.03 12.76
N SER A 251 7.26 -1.42 11.93
CA SER A 251 5.83 -1.30 12.24
C SER A 251 5.12 -2.65 12.11
N LYS A 252 4.06 -2.86 12.91
CA LYS A 252 3.29 -4.10 12.90
C LYS A 252 1.79 -3.87 12.93
N ASP A 253 1.06 -4.73 12.24
CA ASP A 253 -0.40 -4.81 12.30
C ASP A 253 -1.09 -3.46 12.04
N ILE A 254 -0.64 -2.76 11.01
CA ILE A 254 -1.23 -1.49 10.57
C ILE A 254 -2.40 -1.79 9.62
N THR A 255 -3.53 -1.14 9.84
CA THR A 255 -4.72 -1.24 8.99
C THR A 255 -5.01 0.08 8.29
N VAL A 256 -5.16 0.03 6.96
CA VAL A 256 -5.58 1.14 6.11
C VAL A 256 -6.84 0.69 5.37
N ARG A 257 -8.01 1.20 5.77
CA ARG A 257 -9.28 0.73 5.18
C ARG A 257 -10.31 1.84 4.97
N ASN A 258 -11.17 1.64 3.97
CA ASN A 258 -12.29 2.52 3.66
C ASN A 258 -11.88 3.99 3.39
N ASN A 259 -10.63 4.27 3.00
CA ASN A 259 -10.17 5.62 2.73
C ASN A 259 -10.32 5.98 1.24
N ASP A 260 -10.49 7.27 0.98
CA ASP A 260 -10.38 7.88 -0.35
C ASP A 260 -9.04 8.64 -0.41
N ILE A 261 -8.10 8.18 -1.25
CA ILE A 261 -6.73 8.72 -1.31
C ILE A 261 -6.35 9.06 -2.74
N HIS A 262 -6.17 10.36 -3.03
CA HIS A 262 -5.94 10.81 -4.40
C HIS A 262 -5.11 12.10 -4.49
N ASP A 263 -4.67 12.45 -5.70
CA ASP A 263 -3.97 13.70 -6.04
C ASP A 263 -2.74 13.99 -5.16
N ASN A 264 -2.02 12.94 -4.75
CA ASN A 264 -0.76 13.04 -4.04
C ASN A 264 0.43 12.85 -5.00
N SER A 265 1.59 13.41 -4.70
CA SER A 265 2.77 13.28 -5.57
C SER A 265 3.56 11.98 -5.39
N GLY A 266 3.26 11.20 -4.39
CA GLY A 266 3.79 9.85 -4.14
C GLY A 266 2.70 8.80 -4.32
N ASP A 267 2.80 7.72 -3.55
CA ASP A 267 1.86 6.60 -3.52
C ASP A 267 0.64 6.90 -2.64
N SER A 268 -0.49 6.21 -2.89
CA SER A 268 -1.57 6.25 -1.90
C SER A 268 -1.14 5.54 -0.61
N VAL A 269 -0.59 4.33 -0.72
CA VAL A 269 -0.05 3.57 0.41
C VAL A 269 1.33 3.02 0.04
N GLN A 270 2.34 3.37 0.82
CA GLN A 270 3.68 2.80 0.68
C GLN A 270 4.06 2.02 1.94
N CYS A 271 4.43 0.76 1.79
CA CYS A 271 5.13 0.03 2.84
C CYS A 271 6.63 0.16 2.58
N LEU A 272 7.23 1.14 3.25
CA LEU A 272 8.62 1.50 3.06
C LEU A 272 9.52 0.50 3.78
N GLY A 273 9.95 -0.50 3.05
CA GLY A 273 11.00 -1.38 3.55
C GLY A 273 12.36 -0.73 3.45
N PRO A 274 13.34 -1.24 4.20
CA PRO A 274 14.72 -0.93 3.90
C PRO A 274 15.02 -1.35 2.46
N GLU A 275 15.35 -0.39 1.63
CA GLU A 275 15.79 -0.67 0.27
C GLU A 275 17.09 -1.46 0.33
N GLY A 276 17.05 -2.68 -0.19
CA GLY A 276 18.13 -3.63 0.02
C GLY A 276 18.07 -4.23 1.43
N PHE A 277 19.22 -4.54 1.97
CA PHE A 277 19.35 -5.18 3.29
C PHE A 277 19.68 -4.14 4.35
N SER A 278 18.69 -3.46 4.90
CA SER A 278 18.93 -2.64 6.07
C SER A 278 19.00 -3.52 7.32
N SER A 279 19.65 -3.01 8.34
CA SER A 279 19.68 -3.62 9.68
C SER A 279 18.35 -3.54 10.42
N LEU A 280 17.35 -2.83 9.89
CA LEU A 280 16.05 -2.70 10.51
C LEU A 280 15.13 -3.85 10.08
N PRO A 281 14.40 -4.47 10.99
CA PRO A 281 13.35 -5.43 10.63
C PRO A 281 12.30 -4.80 9.71
N PRO A 282 11.79 -5.56 8.71
CA PRO A 282 10.68 -5.12 7.89
C PRO A 282 9.43 -4.78 8.71
N ALA A 283 8.51 -4.04 8.11
CA ALA A 283 7.16 -3.96 8.64
C ALA A 283 6.42 -5.28 8.38
N GLU A 284 5.50 -5.64 9.26
CA GLU A 284 4.73 -6.90 9.21
C GLU A 284 3.24 -6.64 9.41
N GLY A 285 2.39 -7.46 8.78
CA GLY A 285 0.95 -7.50 9.05
C GLY A 285 0.17 -6.27 8.54
N LEU A 286 0.64 -5.59 7.49
CA LEU A 286 -0.12 -4.50 6.89
C LEU A 286 -1.37 -5.03 6.18
N LEU A 287 -2.53 -4.47 6.54
CA LEU A 287 -3.81 -4.70 5.86
C LEU A 287 -4.24 -3.43 5.11
N VAL A 288 -4.47 -3.55 3.79
CA VAL A 288 -4.98 -2.49 2.92
C VAL A 288 -6.28 -2.99 2.28
N GLU A 289 -7.43 -2.51 2.76
CA GLU A 289 -8.71 -3.06 2.29
C GLU A 289 -9.80 -2.01 2.07
N ASN A 290 -10.65 -2.25 1.07
CA ASN A 290 -11.84 -1.43 0.77
C ASN A 290 -11.52 0.06 0.51
N ASN A 291 -10.32 0.40 0.08
CA ASN A 291 -9.97 1.78 -0.20
C ASN A 291 -10.26 2.14 -1.67
N HIS A 292 -10.40 3.43 -1.91
CA HIS A 292 -10.47 4.03 -3.24
C HIS A 292 -9.21 4.86 -3.49
N PHE A 293 -8.39 4.44 -4.46
CA PHE A 293 -7.12 5.08 -4.82
C PHE A 293 -7.13 5.54 -6.26
N TYR A 294 -6.84 6.81 -6.53
CA TYR A 294 -6.81 7.33 -7.89
C TYR A 294 -5.98 8.60 -8.04
N GLY A 295 -5.50 8.84 -9.25
CA GLY A 295 -4.90 10.13 -9.62
C GLY A 295 -3.61 10.51 -8.88
N ASN A 296 -3.01 9.61 -8.11
CA ASN A 296 -1.69 9.87 -7.52
C ASN A 296 -0.60 9.74 -8.59
N ARG A 297 0.50 10.46 -8.41
CA ARG A 297 1.57 10.49 -9.42
C ARG A 297 2.35 9.17 -9.49
N GLU A 298 2.50 8.45 -8.39
CA GLU A 298 3.21 7.18 -8.35
C GLU A 298 2.23 6.00 -8.37
N ASN A 299 2.12 5.25 -7.30
CA ASN A 299 1.34 4.01 -7.28
C ASN A 299 0.11 4.15 -6.36
N ALA A 300 -0.89 3.29 -6.53
CA ALA A 300 -1.91 3.09 -5.52
C ALA A 300 -1.28 2.41 -4.29
N VAL A 301 -0.57 1.30 -4.53
CA VAL A 301 0.10 0.58 -3.45
C VAL A 301 1.51 0.20 -3.90
N ASP A 302 2.51 0.55 -3.07
CA ASP A 302 3.92 0.18 -3.26
C ASP A 302 4.42 -0.62 -2.05
N ILE A 303 4.58 -1.93 -2.22
CA ILE A 303 5.12 -2.82 -1.21
C ILE A 303 6.58 -3.11 -1.50
N LYS A 304 7.45 -2.57 -0.65
CA LYS A 304 8.89 -2.82 -0.72
C LYS A 304 9.28 -4.04 0.12
N THR A 305 10.18 -3.91 1.07
CA THR A 305 10.57 -5.02 1.95
C THR A 305 9.60 -5.10 3.14
N CYS A 306 8.42 -5.67 2.95
CA CYS A 306 7.40 -5.82 3.97
C CYS A 306 6.86 -7.26 3.95
N TYR A 307 6.43 -7.78 5.09
CA TYR A 307 6.05 -9.18 5.27
C TYR A 307 4.60 -9.33 5.72
N GLY A 308 3.93 -10.38 5.25
CA GLY A 308 2.57 -10.69 5.68
C GLY A 308 1.55 -9.60 5.32
N VAL A 309 1.63 -9.06 4.10
CA VAL A 309 0.77 -7.96 3.65
C VAL A 309 -0.47 -8.50 2.96
N VAL A 310 -1.63 -7.94 3.27
CA VAL A 310 -2.89 -8.23 2.57
C VAL A 310 -3.42 -6.97 1.91
N ILE A 311 -3.68 -7.04 0.59
CA ILE A 311 -4.24 -5.96 -0.22
C ILE A 311 -5.49 -6.49 -0.89
N ARG A 312 -6.68 -6.09 -0.40
CA ARG A 312 -7.93 -6.67 -0.89
C ARG A 312 -9.08 -5.69 -1.01
N ASN A 313 -10.00 -6.00 -1.93
CA ASN A 313 -11.23 -5.23 -2.13
C ASN A 313 -11.01 -3.73 -2.39
N ASN A 314 -9.83 -3.33 -2.87
CA ASN A 314 -9.56 -1.94 -3.19
C ASN A 314 -9.96 -1.63 -4.63
N ARG A 315 -10.39 -0.40 -4.87
CA ARG A 315 -10.61 0.17 -6.19
C ARG A 315 -9.46 1.11 -6.52
N MET A 316 -8.71 0.81 -7.60
CA MET A 316 -7.47 1.51 -7.96
C MET A 316 -7.51 1.91 -9.43
N HIS A 317 -7.43 3.20 -9.75
CA HIS A 317 -7.51 3.63 -11.14
C HIS A 317 -6.86 4.98 -11.42
N ASN A 318 -6.71 5.29 -12.72
CA ASN A 318 -6.18 6.56 -13.21
C ASN A 318 -4.72 6.82 -12.77
N PHE A 319 -3.87 5.78 -12.86
CA PHE A 319 -2.43 5.89 -12.67
C PHE A 319 -1.74 5.99 -14.03
N ARG A 320 -1.14 7.14 -14.32
CA ARG A 320 -0.56 7.45 -15.62
C ARG A 320 0.94 7.68 -15.52
N PRO A 321 1.72 7.37 -16.58
CA PRO A 321 3.14 7.68 -16.58
C PRO A 321 3.39 9.17 -16.42
N THR A 322 4.45 9.50 -15.71
CA THR A 322 4.99 10.84 -15.57
C THR A 322 6.48 10.84 -15.91
N SER A 323 7.14 11.98 -15.84
CA SER A 323 8.60 12.04 -16.07
C SER A 323 9.40 11.15 -15.09
N THR A 324 8.86 10.81 -13.95
CA THR A 324 9.55 10.09 -12.86
C THR A 324 8.83 8.83 -12.39
N ALA A 325 7.57 8.61 -12.75
CA ALA A 325 6.80 7.41 -12.42
C ALA A 325 6.34 6.67 -13.69
N LYS A 326 6.25 5.35 -13.63
CA LYS A 326 5.91 4.50 -14.77
C LYS A 326 4.41 4.25 -14.94
N GLY A 327 3.58 4.71 -13.98
CA GLY A 327 2.15 4.49 -13.98
C GLY A 327 1.75 3.06 -13.59
N ASP A 328 2.56 2.39 -12.77
CA ASP A 328 2.18 1.14 -12.15
C ASP A 328 1.08 1.40 -11.13
N VAL A 329 0.00 0.61 -11.14
CA VAL A 329 -1.07 0.76 -10.14
C VAL A 329 -0.66 0.10 -8.82
N LEU A 330 -0.24 -1.17 -8.87
CA LEU A 330 0.17 -1.92 -7.69
C LEU A 330 1.54 -2.57 -7.93
N VAL A 331 2.46 -2.37 -7.00
CA VAL A 331 3.82 -2.91 -7.06
C VAL A 331 4.14 -3.69 -5.80
N VAL A 332 4.69 -4.92 -5.97
CA VAL A 332 5.25 -5.74 -4.90
C VAL A 332 6.66 -6.11 -5.29
N HIS A 333 7.65 -5.56 -4.63
CA HIS A 333 9.05 -5.73 -5.04
C HIS A 333 10.04 -5.83 -3.88
N TYR A 334 11.35 -5.63 -4.17
CA TYR A 334 12.46 -5.86 -3.23
C TYR A 334 12.40 -7.27 -2.62
N SER A 335 12.48 -7.38 -1.33
CA SER A 335 12.41 -8.65 -0.61
C SER A 335 11.08 -8.84 0.13
N ALA A 336 9.98 -8.32 -0.44
CA ALA A 336 8.64 -8.55 0.09
C ALA A 336 8.36 -10.06 0.24
N SER A 337 7.66 -10.44 1.29
CA SER A 337 7.37 -11.84 1.58
C SER A 337 5.97 -12.05 2.10
N ASN A 338 5.32 -13.11 1.63
CA ASN A 338 3.95 -13.47 2.02
C ASN A 338 2.96 -12.30 1.81
N VAL A 339 2.83 -11.86 0.54
CA VAL A 339 1.91 -10.81 0.14
C VAL A 339 0.73 -11.41 -0.61
N LEU A 340 -0.47 -11.10 -0.16
CA LEU A 340 -1.72 -11.48 -0.80
C LEU A 340 -2.35 -10.26 -1.47
N VAL A 341 -2.59 -10.35 -2.77
CA VAL A 341 -3.29 -9.34 -3.59
C VAL A 341 -4.56 -10.00 -4.12
N GLU A 342 -5.71 -9.68 -3.53
CA GLU A 342 -6.96 -10.38 -3.89
C GLU A 342 -8.17 -9.45 -3.99
N ASP A 343 -9.11 -9.84 -4.84
CA ASP A 343 -10.42 -9.19 -4.99
C ASP A 343 -10.35 -7.67 -5.27
N ASN A 344 -9.25 -7.18 -5.82
CA ASN A 344 -9.11 -5.76 -6.17
C ASN A 344 -9.66 -5.48 -7.57
N GLU A 345 -10.16 -4.26 -7.76
CA GLU A 345 -10.54 -3.70 -9.05
C GLU A 345 -9.46 -2.68 -9.48
N ILE A 346 -8.76 -2.99 -10.59
CA ILE A 346 -7.59 -2.24 -11.07
C ILE A 346 -7.80 -1.87 -12.53
N TYR A 347 -7.86 -0.58 -12.85
CA TYR A 347 -8.14 -0.16 -14.22
C TYR A 347 -7.59 1.24 -14.55
N ASP A 348 -7.63 1.61 -15.83
CA ASP A 348 -7.17 2.91 -16.32
C ASP A 348 -5.74 3.25 -15.89
N GLY A 349 -4.85 2.28 -15.94
CA GLY A 349 -3.44 2.43 -15.58
C GLY A 349 -2.50 2.18 -16.76
N ALA A 350 -1.21 2.42 -16.54
CA ALA A 350 -0.17 2.04 -17.50
C ALA A 350 0.39 0.63 -17.22
N LYS A 351 0.36 0.18 -15.98
CA LYS A 351 0.54 -1.22 -15.57
C LYS A 351 -0.41 -1.54 -14.42
N GLY A 352 -1.04 -2.70 -14.44
CA GLY A 352 -1.95 -3.13 -13.40
C GLY A 352 -1.19 -3.60 -12.15
N ILE A 353 -0.68 -4.82 -12.17
CA ILE A 353 0.04 -5.43 -11.05
C ILE A 353 1.46 -5.79 -11.49
N SER A 354 2.46 -5.31 -10.76
CA SER A 354 3.88 -5.64 -10.97
C SER A 354 4.42 -6.40 -9.78
N VAL A 355 4.95 -7.60 -10.00
CA VAL A 355 5.63 -8.40 -8.96
C VAL A 355 7.09 -8.55 -9.32
N GLY A 356 7.98 -8.16 -8.40
CA GLY A 356 9.42 -8.13 -8.60
C GLY A 356 9.87 -6.86 -9.31
N GLY A 357 10.91 -6.98 -10.12
CA GLY A 357 11.46 -5.85 -10.86
C GLY A 357 12.97 -5.77 -10.82
N ASN A 358 13.50 -4.68 -11.35
CA ASN A 358 14.93 -4.48 -11.51
C ASN A 358 15.60 -4.04 -10.19
N ARG A 359 15.77 -4.99 -9.25
CA ARG A 359 16.40 -4.74 -7.95
C ARG A 359 17.43 -5.81 -7.62
N SER A 360 18.51 -5.41 -6.98
CA SER A 360 19.45 -6.35 -6.36
C SER A 360 18.92 -6.78 -4.98
N GLY A 361 19.23 -8.01 -4.59
CA GLY A 361 18.84 -8.54 -3.29
C GLY A 361 17.96 -9.79 -3.40
N PRO A 362 17.39 -10.30 -2.29
CA PRO A 362 16.44 -11.40 -2.33
C PRO A 362 15.22 -11.04 -3.17
N MET A 363 14.75 -12.03 -3.90
CA MET A 363 13.51 -11.91 -4.66
C MET A 363 12.30 -11.89 -3.73
N PRO A 364 11.23 -11.18 -4.09
CA PRO A 364 9.96 -11.35 -3.42
C PRO A 364 9.51 -12.82 -3.50
N THR A 365 8.97 -13.33 -2.39
CA THR A 365 8.57 -14.73 -2.23
C THR A 365 7.21 -14.87 -1.56
N GLY A 366 6.48 -15.95 -1.85
CA GLY A 366 5.16 -16.18 -1.27
C GLY A 366 4.13 -15.13 -1.70
N ILE A 367 4.24 -14.65 -2.94
CA ILE A 367 3.31 -13.65 -3.47
C ILE A 367 2.15 -14.39 -4.15
N VAL A 368 0.93 -14.06 -3.76
CA VAL A 368 -0.30 -14.60 -4.33
C VAL A 368 -1.13 -13.46 -4.90
N VAL A 369 -1.46 -13.54 -6.19
CA VAL A 369 -2.31 -12.60 -6.92
C VAL A 369 -3.54 -13.38 -7.38
N ARG A 370 -4.72 -13.10 -6.79
CA ARG A 370 -5.92 -13.89 -7.08
C ARG A 370 -7.20 -13.07 -7.06
N ARG A 371 -8.16 -13.48 -7.86
CA ARG A 371 -9.50 -12.89 -7.98
C ARG A 371 -9.51 -11.38 -8.22
N ASN A 372 -8.42 -10.82 -8.79
CA ASN A 372 -8.40 -9.42 -9.17
C ASN A 372 -9.02 -9.22 -10.56
N ARG A 373 -9.71 -8.11 -10.74
CA ARG A 373 -10.19 -7.59 -12.02
C ARG A 373 -9.24 -6.52 -12.48
N VAL A 374 -8.47 -6.81 -13.53
CA VAL A 374 -7.44 -5.92 -14.10
C VAL A 374 -7.81 -5.59 -15.54
N TYR A 375 -8.22 -4.38 -15.81
CA TYR A 375 -8.75 -4.05 -17.14
C TYR A 375 -8.44 -2.62 -17.58
N ASN A 376 -8.58 -2.39 -18.89
CA ASN A 376 -8.26 -1.10 -19.51
C ASN A 376 -6.85 -0.59 -19.16
N ILE A 377 -5.88 -1.52 -19.14
CA ILE A 377 -4.47 -1.22 -18.93
C ILE A 377 -3.81 -1.07 -20.29
N THR A 378 -3.56 0.18 -20.71
CA THR A 378 -3.14 0.47 -22.06
C THR A 378 -1.82 1.23 -22.12
N ASN A 379 -1.16 1.18 -23.29
CA ASN A 379 0.06 1.95 -23.54
C ASN A 379 -0.19 3.42 -23.91
N ALA A 380 -1.42 3.89 -23.77
CA ALA A 380 -1.76 5.29 -23.99
C ALA A 380 -0.95 6.21 -23.05
N GLY A 381 -0.53 7.35 -23.56
CA GLY A 381 0.28 8.29 -22.77
C GLY A 381 1.72 7.83 -22.47
N GLY A 382 2.24 6.85 -23.23
CA GLY A 382 3.61 6.34 -23.06
C GLY A 382 3.77 5.26 -22.00
N GLY A 383 2.66 4.69 -21.52
CA GLY A 383 2.65 3.56 -20.61
C GLY A 383 3.05 2.23 -21.28
N GLU A 384 3.29 1.21 -20.46
CA GLU A 384 3.64 -0.13 -20.96
C GLU A 384 2.39 -0.90 -21.43
N GLY A 385 1.24 -0.66 -20.82
CA GLY A 385 -0.03 -1.33 -21.12
C GLY A 385 -0.08 -2.79 -20.64
N THR A 386 0.60 -3.12 -19.55
CA THR A 386 0.70 -4.48 -19.04
C THR A 386 -0.27 -4.74 -17.90
N GLY A 387 -1.14 -5.74 -18.04
CA GLY A 387 -2.09 -6.16 -17.01
C GLY A 387 -1.38 -6.68 -15.76
N ILE A 388 -0.66 -7.80 -15.87
CA ILE A 388 0.17 -8.37 -14.80
C ILE A 388 1.60 -8.61 -15.33
N ARG A 389 2.60 -8.18 -14.55
CA ARG A 389 4.00 -8.37 -14.86
C ARG A 389 4.71 -9.12 -13.74
N LEU A 390 5.42 -10.20 -14.10
CA LEU A 390 6.23 -11.00 -13.18
C LEU A 390 7.70 -10.96 -13.61
N GLU A 391 8.53 -10.39 -12.77
CA GLU A 391 9.97 -10.27 -12.99
C GLU A 391 10.70 -10.49 -11.66
N ASN A 392 11.90 -11.05 -11.69
CA ASN A 392 12.73 -11.18 -10.50
C ASN A 392 11.94 -11.56 -9.23
N SER A 393 11.23 -12.68 -9.30
CA SER A 393 10.38 -13.19 -8.22
C SER A 393 10.46 -14.70 -8.11
N LYS A 394 10.07 -15.26 -6.97
CA LYS A 394 10.12 -16.71 -6.75
C LYS A 394 8.81 -17.24 -6.20
N GLY A 395 8.26 -18.25 -6.85
CA GLY A 395 7.07 -18.95 -6.39
C GLY A 395 5.80 -18.08 -6.44
N THR A 396 5.75 -17.07 -7.31
CA THR A 396 4.57 -16.24 -7.47
C THR A 396 3.41 -17.04 -8.03
N VAL A 397 2.25 -16.95 -7.38
CA VAL A 397 1.00 -17.62 -7.78
C VAL A 397 0.03 -16.58 -8.32
N VAL A 398 -0.42 -16.76 -9.58
CA VAL A 398 -1.39 -15.90 -10.25
C VAL A 398 -2.57 -16.76 -10.66
N VAL A 399 -3.67 -16.70 -9.90
CA VAL A 399 -4.81 -17.62 -10.09
C VAL A 399 -6.14 -16.91 -10.02
N ASN A 400 -7.10 -17.36 -10.81
CA ASN A 400 -8.45 -16.83 -10.80
C ASN A 400 -8.51 -15.29 -10.93
N ASN A 401 -7.70 -14.69 -11.80
CA ASN A 401 -7.82 -13.27 -12.13
C ASN A 401 -8.52 -13.10 -13.49
N THR A 402 -9.19 -11.99 -13.67
CA THR A 402 -9.69 -11.55 -14.98
C THR A 402 -8.84 -10.37 -15.44
N ILE A 403 -8.11 -10.57 -16.55
CA ILE A 403 -7.25 -9.55 -17.17
C ILE A 403 -7.83 -9.28 -18.56
N ALA A 404 -8.37 -8.09 -18.76
CA ALA A 404 -9.12 -7.77 -19.97
C ALA A 404 -8.80 -6.38 -20.53
N ALA A 405 -9.04 -6.17 -21.82
CA ALA A 405 -8.84 -4.88 -22.49
C ALA A 405 -7.45 -4.27 -22.23
N THR A 406 -6.39 -5.08 -22.39
CA THR A 406 -5.01 -4.66 -22.14
C THR A 406 -4.18 -4.61 -23.43
N THR A 407 -3.09 -3.83 -23.43
CA THR A 407 -2.11 -3.94 -24.53
C THR A 407 -1.37 -5.26 -24.45
N THR A 408 -0.88 -5.63 -23.27
CA THR A 408 -0.33 -6.96 -22.99
C THR A 408 -0.92 -7.47 -21.68
N ALA A 409 -1.62 -8.60 -21.72
CA ALA A 409 -2.28 -9.07 -20.51
C ALA A 409 -1.29 -9.60 -19.47
N LEU A 410 -0.33 -10.42 -19.88
CA LEU A 410 0.64 -11.03 -18.98
C LEU A 410 2.05 -10.98 -19.57
N ILE A 411 2.98 -10.43 -18.81
CA ILE A 411 4.43 -10.47 -19.11
C ILE A 411 5.13 -11.23 -18.00
N MET A 412 6.04 -12.14 -18.35
CA MET A 412 6.87 -12.82 -17.35
C MET A 412 8.22 -13.27 -17.90
N GLY A 413 9.23 -13.31 -17.04
CA GLY A 413 10.51 -13.96 -17.30
C GLY A 413 11.39 -13.31 -18.35
N HIS A 414 11.27 -12.00 -18.58
CA HIS A 414 12.18 -11.26 -19.48
C HIS A 414 13.56 -11.02 -18.86
N GLY A 415 13.71 -11.21 -17.57
CA GLY A 415 15.01 -11.18 -16.89
C GLY A 415 15.58 -9.78 -16.63
N THR A 416 14.78 -8.73 -16.75
CA THR A 416 15.23 -7.34 -16.55
C THR A 416 15.71 -7.05 -15.13
N GLY A 417 15.50 -7.86 -14.18
CA GLY A 417 16.00 -7.75 -12.81
C GLY A 417 16.40 -9.09 -12.24
N GLY A 418 16.19 -10.14 -13.03
CA GLY A 418 16.42 -11.52 -12.64
C GLY A 418 15.28 -12.44 -13.09
N PRO A 419 15.46 -13.77 -12.95
CA PRO A 419 14.48 -14.75 -13.40
C PRO A 419 13.20 -14.69 -12.56
N THR A 420 12.08 -15.02 -13.18
CA THR A 420 10.84 -15.38 -12.50
C THR A 420 10.87 -16.88 -12.23
N GLN A 421 11.21 -17.27 -11.01
CA GLN A 421 11.41 -18.68 -10.66
C GLN A 421 10.09 -19.33 -10.24
N THR A 422 9.78 -20.49 -10.82
CA THR A 422 8.65 -21.36 -10.46
C THR A 422 7.28 -20.63 -10.36
N PRO A 423 6.92 -19.74 -11.30
CA PRO A 423 5.63 -19.10 -11.26
C PRO A 423 4.51 -20.11 -11.58
N VAL A 424 3.33 -19.90 -10.97
CA VAL A 424 2.11 -20.67 -11.23
C VAL A 424 1.05 -19.73 -11.79
N VAL A 425 0.51 -20.02 -12.97
CA VAL A 425 -0.52 -19.20 -13.64
C VAL A 425 -1.66 -20.10 -14.07
N ARG A 426 -2.79 -20.07 -13.33
CA ARG A 426 -3.93 -20.96 -13.55
C ARG A 426 -5.27 -20.26 -13.37
N ASN A 427 -6.29 -20.78 -14.02
CA ASN A 427 -7.68 -20.32 -13.90
C ASN A 427 -7.84 -18.81 -14.17
N ASN A 428 -6.98 -18.17 -14.95
CA ASN A 428 -7.14 -16.77 -15.28
C ASN A 428 -7.86 -16.60 -16.63
N ILE A 429 -8.67 -15.57 -16.74
CA ILE A 429 -9.10 -15.03 -18.04
C ILE A 429 -8.02 -14.06 -18.49
N ILE A 430 -7.47 -14.27 -19.71
CA ILE A 430 -6.32 -13.53 -20.24
C ILE A 430 -6.70 -12.95 -21.61
N GLU A 431 -6.92 -11.62 -21.64
CA GLU A 431 -7.25 -10.87 -22.86
C GLU A 431 -6.37 -9.63 -23.02
N GLY A 432 -5.79 -9.49 -24.18
CA GLY A 432 -5.03 -8.33 -24.60
C GLY A 432 -4.64 -8.41 -26.06
N THR A 433 -4.16 -7.32 -26.65
CA THR A 433 -3.55 -7.36 -27.99
C THR A 433 -2.42 -8.41 -28.02
N VAL A 434 -1.67 -8.49 -26.92
CA VAL A 434 -0.76 -9.61 -26.62
C VAL A 434 -1.31 -10.31 -25.40
N SER A 435 -1.72 -11.57 -25.53
CA SER A 435 -2.21 -12.34 -24.39
C SER A 435 -1.09 -12.68 -23.41
N VAL A 436 0.02 -13.24 -23.90
CA VAL A 436 1.17 -13.57 -23.06
C VAL A 436 2.47 -13.24 -23.80
N ASP A 437 3.35 -12.49 -23.15
CA ASP A 437 4.74 -12.31 -23.57
C ASP A 437 5.67 -13.01 -22.58
N LEU A 438 6.21 -14.17 -23.00
CA LEU A 438 7.07 -15.03 -22.18
C LEU A 438 8.54 -14.82 -22.55
N GLY A 439 9.32 -14.35 -21.61
CA GLY A 439 10.77 -14.29 -21.71
C GLY A 439 11.43 -15.68 -21.50
N GLY A 440 12.74 -15.75 -21.74
CA GLY A 440 13.52 -16.98 -21.59
C GLY A 440 13.85 -17.36 -20.14
N GLN A 441 13.52 -16.53 -19.16
CA GLN A 441 13.95 -16.66 -17.77
C GLN A 441 12.78 -16.92 -16.81
N ALA A 442 11.95 -17.93 -17.12
CA ALA A 442 10.87 -18.41 -16.26
C ALA A 442 11.04 -19.91 -15.93
N PRO A 443 12.16 -20.32 -15.28
CA PRO A 443 12.37 -21.73 -14.95
C PRO A 443 11.28 -22.25 -14.01
N GLY A 444 10.75 -23.44 -14.32
CA GLY A 444 9.72 -24.10 -13.51
C GLY A 444 8.33 -23.46 -13.64
N LEU A 445 8.06 -22.70 -14.70
CA LEU A 445 6.73 -22.16 -15.01
C LEU A 445 5.70 -23.29 -15.04
N LYS A 446 4.57 -23.09 -14.35
CA LYS A 446 3.37 -23.91 -14.44
C LYS A 446 2.23 -23.06 -15.00
N LEU A 447 2.04 -23.11 -16.30
CA LEU A 447 0.98 -22.42 -17.02
C LEU A 447 -0.07 -23.44 -17.46
N GLY A 448 -1.34 -23.19 -17.18
CA GLY A 448 -2.42 -24.08 -17.61
C GLY A 448 -3.77 -23.72 -17.04
N ASN A 449 -4.83 -24.31 -17.60
CA ASN A 449 -6.21 -24.09 -17.18
C ASN A 449 -6.65 -22.61 -17.20
N ASN A 450 -6.12 -21.81 -18.13
CA ASN A 450 -6.53 -20.43 -18.34
C ASN A 450 -7.51 -20.36 -19.53
N LEU A 451 -8.38 -19.36 -19.55
CA LEU A 451 -9.13 -18.98 -20.73
C LEU A 451 -8.37 -17.84 -21.44
N ILE A 452 -7.87 -18.12 -22.63
CA ILE A 452 -7.05 -17.15 -23.38
C ILE A 452 -7.83 -16.70 -24.62
N SER A 453 -7.95 -15.38 -24.80
CA SER A 453 -8.62 -14.79 -25.95
C SER A 453 -7.98 -15.24 -27.27
N PRO A 454 -8.75 -15.73 -28.24
CA PRO A 454 -8.23 -16.16 -29.53
C PRO A 454 -7.69 -15.00 -30.40
N SER A 455 -8.09 -13.77 -30.11
CA SER A 455 -7.63 -12.58 -30.82
C SER A 455 -6.26 -12.09 -30.38
N GLY A 456 -5.77 -12.54 -29.21
CA GLY A 456 -4.51 -12.11 -28.65
C GLY A 456 -3.30 -12.84 -29.22
N GLN A 457 -2.21 -12.12 -29.40
CA GLN A 457 -0.93 -12.70 -29.83
C GLN A 457 -0.19 -13.35 -28.67
N PHE A 458 0.56 -14.41 -28.99
CA PHE A 458 1.58 -14.94 -28.10
C PHE A 458 2.95 -14.40 -28.51
N LYS A 459 3.76 -14.03 -27.56
CA LYS A 459 5.15 -13.65 -27.79
C LYS A 459 6.12 -14.49 -26.97
N ARG A 460 7.30 -14.69 -27.54
CA ARG A 460 8.45 -15.24 -26.84
C ARG A 460 9.65 -14.32 -27.03
N ASN A 461 10.19 -13.81 -25.94
CA ASN A 461 11.24 -12.78 -25.97
C ASN A 461 10.87 -11.58 -26.89
N GLY A 462 9.62 -11.12 -26.80
CA GLY A 462 9.10 -10.03 -27.62
C GLY A 462 8.77 -10.38 -29.08
N VAL A 463 9.07 -11.60 -29.56
CA VAL A 463 8.78 -12.05 -30.93
C VAL A 463 7.48 -12.82 -30.97
N VAL A 464 6.62 -12.49 -31.92
CA VAL A 464 5.33 -13.20 -32.12
C VAL A 464 5.59 -14.66 -32.55
N VAL A 465 4.93 -15.57 -31.88
CA VAL A 465 4.94 -17.02 -32.16
C VAL A 465 3.53 -17.55 -32.35
N SER A 466 3.41 -18.70 -33.04
CA SER A 466 2.10 -19.35 -33.16
C SER A 466 1.63 -19.95 -31.82
N PRO A 467 0.32 -20.16 -31.61
CA PRO A 467 -0.20 -20.84 -30.42
C PRO A 467 0.45 -22.23 -30.20
N ASP A 468 0.69 -22.99 -31.25
CA ASP A 468 1.33 -24.30 -31.16
C ASP A 468 2.79 -24.20 -30.72
N GLN A 469 3.54 -23.24 -31.24
CA GLN A 469 4.91 -22.97 -30.81
C GLN A 469 4.94 -22.53 -29.34
N PHE A 470 3.98 -21.71 -28.91
CA PHE A 470 3.87 -21.29 -27.52
C PHE A 470 3.57 -22.48 -26.60
N LYS A 471 2.58 -23.31 -26.95
CA LYS A 471 2.23 -24.55 -26.21
C LYS A 471 3.42 -25.52 -26.15
N ALA A 472 4.13 -25.74 -27.24
CA ALA A 472 5.32 -26.58 -27.26
C ALA A 472 6.42 -26.08 -26.32
N THR A 473 6.50 -24.77 -26.13
CA THR A 473 7.48 -24.14 -25.24
C THR A 473 7.09 -24.21 -23.76
N THR A 474 5.82 -23.99 -23.45
CA THR A 474 5.31 -23.90 -22.07
C THR A 474 4.86 -25.25 -21.53
N GLY A 475 4.59 -26.22 -22.39
CA GLY A 475 3.93 -27.47 -22.02
C GLY A 475 2.45 -27.30 -21.65
N ASP A 476 1.86 -26.14 -21.96
CA ASP A 476 0.45 -25.85 -21.64
C ASP A 476 -0.49 -26.58 -22.61
N ALA A 477 -1.01 -27.71 -22.14
CA ALA A 477 -2.01 -28.49 -22.86
C ALA A 477 -3.44 -28.28 -22.32
N SER A 478 -3.61 -27.53 -21.25
CA SER A 478 -4.87 -27.44 -20.51
C SER A 478 -5.59 -26.09 -20.60
N SER A 479 -4.90 -25.05 -21.05
CA SER A 479 -5.57 -23.76 -21.32
C SER A 479 -6.48 -23.86 -22.55
N ILE A 480 -7.65 -23.25 -22.44
CA ILE A 480 -8.66 -23.21 -23.49
C ILE A 480 -8.59 -21.88 -24.23
N SER A 481 -8.96 -21.92 -25.52
CA SER A 481 -9.09 -20.72 -26.32
C SER A 481 -10.59 -20.41 -26.48
N GLY A 482 -11.00 -19.23 -26.08
CA GLY A 482 -12.38 -18.80 -26.14
C GLY A 482 -12.52 -17.30 -25.98
N PRO A 483 -13.64 -16.71 -26.46
CA PRO A 483 -13.88 -15.30 -26.21
C PRO A 483 -14.09 -15.08 -24.70
N PRO A 484 -13.42 -14.10 -24.12
CA PRO A 484 -13.70 -13.72 -22.74
C PRO A 484 -14.99 -12.90 -22.71
N SER A 485 -16.11 -13.51 -23.02
CA SER A 485 -17.42 -12.85 -23.00
C SER A 485 -17.75 -12.52 -21.55
N LEU A 486 -17.26 -11.38 -21.09
CA LEU A 486 -17.45 -10.91 -19.72
C LEU A 486 -18.84 -10.26 -19.62
N GLY A 487 -19.66 -10.80 -18.74
CA GLY A 487 -20.94 -10.23 -18.38
C GLY A 487 -20.80 -9.02 -17.44
N GLU A 488 -21.93 -8.59 -16.90
CA GLU A 488 -21.94 -7.55 -15.87
C GLU A 488 -21.04 -7.96 -14.68
N ALA A 489 -20.34 -7.01 -14.13
CA ALA A 489 -19.38 -7.19 -13.03
C ALA A 489 -18.28 -8.25 -13.31
N PHE A 490 -17.90 -8.45 -14.58
CA PHE A 490 -16.90 -9.43 -15.01
C PHE A 490 -17.29 -10.88 -14.76
N SER A 491 -18.58 -11.18 -14.72
CA SER A 491 -19.10 -12.56 -14.66
C SER A 491 -18.52 -13.39 -15.82
N PRO A 492 -18.03 -14.60 -15.57
CA PRO A 492 -17.45 -15.44 -16.61
C PRO A 492 -18.52 -15.93 -17.61
N SER A 493 -18.09 -16.13 -18.84
CA SER A 493 -18.93 -16.77 -19.86
C SER A 493 -19.08 -18.28 -19.61
N THR A 494 -20.00 -18.92 -20.31
CA THR A 494 -20.19 -20.38 -20.27
C THR A 494 -18.91 -21.16 -20.59
N ASP A 495 -17.98 -20.57 -21.34
CA ASP A 495 -16.69 -21.19 -21.66
C ASP A 495 -15.72 -21.21 -20.48
N ALA A 496 -15.99 -20.43 -19.43
CA ALA A 496 -15.16 -20.32 -18.23
C ALA A 496 -15.80 -20.98 -17.00
N VAL A 497 -17.13 -21.13 -16.99
CA VAL A 497 -17.87 -21.72 -15.85
C VAL A 497 -17.53 -23.20 -15.70
N ASP A 498 -17.21 -23.66 -14.50
CA ASP A 498 -16.83 -25.04 -14.17
C ASP A 498 -15.67 -25.60 -15.04
N LYS A 499 -14.74 -24.76 -15.50
CA LYS A 499 -13.61 -25.15 -16.36
C LYS A 499 -12.24 -25.02 -15.69
N GLY A 500 -12.18 -24.45 -14.52
CA GLY A 500 -10.96 -24.33 -13.74
C GLY A 500 -10.55 -25.64 -13.07
N VAL A 501 -9.41 -25.57 -12.40
CA VAL A 501 -8.94 -26.65 -11.53
C VAL A 501 -8.91 -26.17 -10.09
N ASP A 502 -9.08 -27.07 -9.16
CA ASP A 502 -8.96 -26.75 -7.73
C ASP A 502 -7.55 -26.23 -7.44
N VAL A 503 -7.48 -24.99 -6.98
CA VAL A 503 -6.27 -24.28 -6.54
C VAL A 503 -6.32 -23.95 -5.05
N GLY A 504 -7.22 -24.59 -4.31
CA GLY A 504 -7.42 -24.39 -2.88
C GLY A 504 -8.25 -23.15 -2.53
N LEU A 505 -9.05 -22.64 -3.48
CA LEU A 505 -10.02 -21.57 -3.25
C LEU A 505 -11.41 -22.16 -3.13
N PRO A 506 -12.31 -21.59 -2.33
CA PRO A 506 -13.72 -21.96 -2.35
C PRO A 506 -14.32 -21.78 -3.74
N PHE A 507 -15.14 -22.71 -4.16
CA PHE A 507 -15.88 -22.65 -5.41
C PHE A 507 -17.26 -23.28 -5.27
N CYS A 508 -18.16 -22.95 -6.19
CA CYS A 508 -19.50 -23.50 -6.33
C CYS A 508 -19.60 -24.26 -7.66
N GLY A 509 -20.55 -25.18 -7.78
CA GLY A 509 -20.70 -25.96 -9.01
C GLY A 509 -19.84 -27.23 -9.04
N GLY A 510 -19.53 -27.70 -10.24
CA GLY A 510 -18.80 -28.95 -10.48
C GLY A 510 -17.28 -28.82 -10.43
N ALA A 511 -16.78 -27.63 -10.68
CA ALA A 511 -15.36 -27.25 -10.62
C ALA A 511 -15.25 -25.72 -10.46
N PRO A 512 -14.07 -25.16 -10.10
CA PRO A 512 -13.88 -23.71 -10.06
C PRO A 512 -14.14 -23.05 -11.42
N ASP A 513 -14.65 -21.83 -11.39
CA ASP A 513 -14.71 -21.00 -12.59
C ASP A 513 -13.33 -20.48 -12.98
N ILE A 514 -13.12 -20.22 -14.26
CA ILE A 514 -11.94 -19.50 -14.72
C ILE A 514 -12.24 -18.00 -14.66
N GLY A 515 -11.38 -17.23 -14.01
CA GLY A 515 -11.53 -15.78 -13.84
C GLY A 515 -11.70 -15.35 -12.39
N ALA A 516 -11.96 -14.06 -12.20
CA ALA A 516 -12.02 -13.42 -10.88
C ALA A 516 -13.35 -13.65 -10.14
N VAL A 517 -14.39 -14.05 -10.86
CA VAL A 517 -15.75 -14.21 -10.33
C VAL A 517 -16.12 -15.67 -10.36
N GLU A 518 -16.64 -16.17 -9.27
CA GLU A 518 -17.20 -17.51 -9.12
C GLU A 518 -18.72 -17.41 -9.13
N LEU A 519 -19.38 -18.11 -10.07
CA LEU A 519 -20.83 -18.07 -10.20
C LEU A 519 -21.52 -19.10 -9.30
N GLY A 520 -22.67 -18.74 -8.80
CA GLY A 520 -23.50 -19.65 -8.02
C GLY A 520 -23.18 -19.72 -6.53
N CYS A 521 -22.18 -18.96 -6.09
CA CYS A 521 -21.96 -18.70 -4.67
C CYS A 521 -22.68 -17.40 -4.30
#